data_8adba723edb266607b2ad65e913fe0c8
#
_entry.id   8adba723edb266607b2ad65e913fe0c8
#
_cell.length_a   1.000
_cell.length_b   1.000
_cell.length_c   1.000
_cell.angle_alpha   90.00
_cell.angle_beta   90.00
_cell.angle_gamma   90.00
#
_symmetry.space_group_name_H-M   'P 1'
#
loop_
_entity.id
_entity.type
_entity.pdbx_description
1 polymer ?
#
loop_
_entity_poly.entity_id
_entity_poly.type
_entity_poly.pdbx_seq_one_letter_code
_entity_poly.pdbx_strand_id
1 'polypeptide(L)'
;MKAIILEAFGGPDNLIARDVAQPRPGPSDVVVRVQAAGVCHHDVLHRAGKLPGAKTGVVLGHEIAGEIVDKGSAVDRRAIGDRVVVYQRRFCGVCRSCLIGRQDMCKAFSAPAIDTEGGYAELIAVPAPMTIPFQSGIDWPAAALACCPIATSLRAIRSVGQMQPGDTVAITGASGGLGVHQIQIVRALGGYPIAITSSPDKAAFLRALGAAEVVVSPDLTFASEVWNLTGKRGVDLVIDNLGQTLAQSVRCVTTGGAVVVLGNLDQSAATIQPGLLIARRIRVQGSGMAPIDEVRHALAMIAGGLITPVISAVLPFDRVSDAHRLLDNRQTNGRVVMQGW
;
A
#
# COMPACT_ATOMS: atom_id res chain seq x y z
N MET A 1 -19.89 -9.68 -17.56
CA MET A 1 -18.94 -8.60 -17.31
C MET A 1 -17.53 -9.06 -17.59
N LYS A 2 -16.61 -8.13 -17.90
CA LYS A 2 -15.19 -8.46 -18.07
C LYS A 2 -14.48 -8.54 -16.72
N ALA A 3 -13.53 -9.46 -16.60
CA ALA A 3 -12.62 -9.60 -15.47
C ALA A 3 -11.29 -10.19 -15.93
N ILE A 4 -10.20 -9.89 -15.21
CA ILE A 4 -8.88 -10.47 -15.44
C ILE A 4 -8.67 -11.59 -14.43
N ILE A 5 -8.55 -12.80 -14.90
CA ILE A 5 -8.38 -14.00 -14.07
C ILE A 5 -6.91 -14.42 -14.08
N LEU A 6 -6.35 -14.73 -12.90
CA LEU A 6 -5.07 -15.41 -12.78
C LEU A 6 -5.26 -16.90 -13.06
N GLU A 7 -4.98 -17.36 -14.27
CA GLU A 7 -5.23 -18.76 -14.67
C GLU A 7 -4.18 -19.73 -14.12
N ALA A 8 -2.92 -19.29 -14.02
CA ALA A 8 -1.82 -20.08 -13.48
C ALA A 8 -0.82 -19.16 -12.77
N PHE A 9 -0.07 -19.69 -11.80
CA PHE A 9 1.04 -18.97 -11.21
C PHE A 9 2.17 -18.76 -12.22
N GLY A 10 2.92 -17.64 -12.07
CA GLY A 10 4.10 -17.36 -12.89
C GLY A 10 4.13 -15.96 -13.47
N GLY A 11 4.34 -15.85 -14.79
CA GLY A 11 4.52 -14.59 -15.49
C GLY A 11 3.24 -13.77 -15.67
N PRO A 12 3.36 -12.48 -16.05
CA PRO A 12 2.22 -11.60 -16.28
C PRO A 12 1.23 -12.09 -17.32
N ASP A 13 1.67 -12.92 -18.28
CA ASP A 13 0.83 -13.47 -19.34
C ASP A 13 -0.26 -14.42 -18.83
N ASN A 14 -0.19 -14.85 -17.59
CA ASN A 14 -1.22 -15.67 -16.93
C ASN A 14 -2.41 -14.86 -16.40
N LEU A 15 -2.37 -13.54 -16.54
CA LEU A 15 -3.49 -12.63 -16.26
C LEU A 15 -4.34 -12.47 -17.52
N ILE A 16 -5.45 -13.20 -17.59
CA ILE A 16 -6.25 -13.37 -18.82
C ILE A 16 -7.62 -12.70 -18.67
N ALA A 17 -7.98 -11.87 -19.66
CA ALA A 17 -9.32 -11.29 -19.73
C ALA A 17 -10.37 -12.37 -20.06
N ARG A 18 -11.46 -12.41 -19.29
CA ARG A 18 -12.58 -13.34 -19.45
C ARG A 18 -13.90 -12.62 -19.26
N ASP A 19 -14.92 -13.13 -19.94
CA ASP A 19 -16.31 -12.80 -19.64
C ASP A 19 -16.80 -13.72 -18.52
N VAL A 20 -17.26 -13.12 -17.44
CA VAL A 20 -17.76 -13.82 -16.24
C VAL A 20 -19.16 -13.32 -15.88
N ALA A 21 -19.88 -14.07 -15.06
CA ALA A 21 -21.19 -13.65 -14.58
C ALA A 21 -21.07 -12.34 -13.75
N GLN A 22 -22.06 -11.47 -13.87
CA GLN A 22 -22.11 -10.28 -13.02
C GLN A 22 -22.39 -10.67 -11.58
N PRO A 23 -21.70 -10.07 -10.60
CA PRO A 23 -21.97 -10.32 -9.19
C PRO A 23 -23.34 -9.76 -8.81
N ARG A 24 -24.05 -10.47 -7.94
CA ARG A 24 -25.29 -9.99 -7.32
C ARG A 24 -25.02 -9.67 -5.87
N PRO A 25 -25.54 -8.56 -5.32
CA PRO A 25 -25.34 -8.24 -3.92
C PRO A 25 -26.12 -9.21 -3.02
N GLY A 26 -25.46 -9.72 -1.98
CA GLY A 26 -26.15 -10.32 -0.85
C GLY A 26 -26.94 -9.24 -0.06
N PRO A 27 -27.78 -9.61 0.93
CA PRO A 27 -28.60 -8.64 1.65
C PRO A 27 -27.84 -7.45 2.23
N SER A 28 -26.60 -7.65 2.70
CA SER A 28 -25.75 -6.61 3.31
C SER A 28 -24.61 -6.13 2.42
N ASP A 29 -24.59 -6.54 1.14
CA ASP A 29 -23.54 -6.19 0.20
C ASP A 29 -23.95 -5.04 -0.71
N VAL A 30 -22.96 -4.43 -1.34
CA VAL A 30 -23.11 -3.51 -2.47
C VAL A 30 -22.34 -4.03 -3.66
N VAL A 31 -22.78 -3.69 -4.86
CA VAL A 31 -22.00 -3.87 -6.09
C VAL A 31 -21.36 -2.53 -6.44
N VAL A 32 -20.05 -2.55 -6.58
CA VAL A 32 -19.25 -1.38 -6.98
C VAL A 32 -18.81 -1.57 -8.42
N ARG A 33 -19.14 -0.59 -9.28
CA ARG A 33 -18.51 -0.46 -10.60
C ARG A 33 -17.12 0.09 -10.40
N VAL A 34 -16.11 -0.70 -10.74
CA VAL A 34 -14.70 -0.33 -10.59
C VAL A 34 -14.37 0.75 -11.63
N GLN A 35 -13.95 1.90 -11.16
CA GLN A 35 -13.52 3.02 -11.99
C GLN A 35 -11.99 3.08 -12.11
N ALA A 36 -11.29 2.68 -11.05
CA ALA A 36 -9.83 2.56 -11.05
C ALA A 36 -9.37 1.49 -10.05
N ALA A 37 -8.28 0.81 -10.39
CA ALA A 37 -7.62 -0.14 -9.50
C ALA A 37 -6.10 0.03 -9.54
N GLY A 38 -5.46 0.21 -8.38
CA GLY A 38 -4.00 0.26 -8.27
C GLY A 38 -3.37 -1.12 -8.43
N VAL A 39 -2.16 -1.18 -8.99
CA VAL A 39 -1.36 -2.41 -9.13
C VAL A 39 -0.28 -2.44 -8.06
N CYS A 40 -0.38 -3.37 -7.14
CA CYS A 40 0.51 -3.52 -6.00
C CYS A 40 1.55 -4.63 -6.23
N HIS A 41 2.72 -4.50 -5.61
CA HIS A 41 3.69 -5.58 -5.59
C HIS A 41 3.16 -6.85 -4.89
N HIS A 42 2.20 -6.70 -3.99
CA HIS A 42 1.47 -7.83 -3.41
C HIS A 42 0.74 -8.66 -4.46
N ASP A 43 0.12 -8.02 -5.47
CA ASP A 43 -0.53 -8.71 -6.58
C ASP A 43 0.51 -9.44 -7.46
N VAL A 44 1.71 -8.86 -7.62
CA VAL A 44 2.85 -9.50 -8.29
C VAL A 44 3.30 -10.76 -7.55
N LEU A 45 3.44 -10.69 -6.23
CA LEU A 45 3.79 -11.86 -5.40
C LEU A 45 2.69 -12.93 -5.42
N HIS A 46 1.42 -12.54 -5.40
CA HIS A 46 0.29 -13.46 -5.54
C HIS A 46 0.33 -14.17 -6.88
N ARG A 47 0.42 -13.41 -7.98
CA ARG A 47 0.55 -13.96 -9.34
C ARG A 47 1.71 -14.94 -9.45
N ALA A 48 2.84 -14.65 -8.82
CA ALA A 48 4.01 -15.52 -8.81
C ALA A 48 3.88 -16.77 -7.92
N GLY A 49 2.78 -16.92 -7.18
CA GLY A 49 2.56 -18.03 -6.23
C GLY A 49 3.42 -17.94 -4.98
N LYS A 50 3.97 -16.76 -4.66
CA LYS A 50 4.90 -16.55 -3.55
C LYS A 50 4.22 -16.16 -2.23
N LEU A 51 2.93 -15.92 -2.21
CA LEU A 51 2.20 -15.60 -0.99
C LEU A 51 1.59 -16.84 -0.35
N PRO A 52 1.63 -16.97 0.99
CA PRO A 52 0.86 -18.00 1.68
C PRO A 52 -0.63 -17.87 1.35
N GLY A 53 -1.26 -18.96 0.92
CA GLY A 53 -2.67 -18.97 0.55
C GLY A 53 -2.99 -18.41 -0.84
N ALA A 54 -1.99 -18.06 -1.66
CA ALA A 54 -2.23 -17.67 -3.05
C ALA A 54 -3.00 -18.75 -3.80
N LYS A 55 -3.92 -18.32 -4.68
CA LYS A 55 -4.79 -19.19 -5.48
C LYS A 55 -4.79 -18.73 -6.92
N THR A 56 -5.05 -19.66 -7.83
CA THR A 56 -5.37 -19.40 -9.24
C THR A 56 -6.88 -19.48 -9.44
N GLY A 57 -7.37 -19.06 -10.60
CA GLY A 57 -8.80 -18.97 -10.88
C GLY A 57 -9.49 -17.79 -10.18
N VAL A 58 -8.74 -16.80 -9.71
CA VAL A 58 -9.24 -15.62 -8.99
C VAL A 58 -8.93 -14.32 -9.73
N VAL A 59 -9.72 -13.30 -9.48
CA VAL A 59 -9.46 -11.91 -9.92
C VAL A 59 -8.57 -11.23 -8.89
N LEU A 60 -7.45 -10.64 -9.33
CA LEU A 60 -6.55 -9.88 -8.47
C LEU A 60 -6.98 -8.41 -8.32
N GLY A 61 -6.17 -7.61 -7.62
CA GLY A 61 -6.38 -6.18 -7.39
C GLY A 61 -7.15 -5.88 -6.11
N HIS A 62 -6.51 -5.17 -5.17
CA HIS A 62 -7.08 -4.84 -3.86
C HIS A 62 -7.08 -3.32 -3.56
N GLU A 63 -6.64 -2.50 -4.51
CA GLU A 63 -6.61 -1.04 -4.43
C GLU A 63 -7.71 -0.48 -5.34
N ILE A 64 -8.95 -0.34 -4.82
CA ILE A 64 -10.13 -0.17 -5.64
C ILE A 64 -10.84 1.14 -5.32
N ALA A 65 -11.15 1.94 -6.34
CA ALA A 65 -12.11 3.03 -6.28
C ALA A 65 -13.21 2.84 -7.32
N GLY A 66 -14.44 3.17 -6.96
CA GLY A 66 -15.57 3.00 -7.85
C GLY A 66 -16.87 3.62 -7.34
N GLU A 67 -17.94 3.36 -8.05
CA GLU A 67 -19.29 3.86 -7.78
C GLU A 67 -20.21 2.69 -7.42
N ILE A 68 -21.02 2.86 -6.38
CA ILE A 68 -22.05 1.87 -6.04
C ILE A 68 -23.15 1.89 -7.10
N VAL A 69 -23.40 0.75 -7.74
CA VAL A 69 -24.38 0.59 -8.81
C VAL A 69 -25.56 -0.31 -8.43
N ASP A 70 -25.41 -1.12 -7.37
CA ASP A 70 -26.47 -1.97 -6.85
C ASP A 70 -26.24 -2.22 -5.35
N LYS A 71 -27.30 -2.54 -4.60
CA LYS A 71 -27.22 -2.81 -3.17
C LYS A 71 -28.25 -3.83 -2.70
N GLY A 72 -27.87 -4.59 -1.69
CA GLY A 72 -28.75 -5.52 -1.01
C GLY A 72 -29.82 -4.83 -0.16
N SER A 73 -30.88 -5.59 0.14
CA SER A 73 -32.09 -5.08 0.81
C SER A 73 -31.86 -4.57 2.25
N ALA A 74 -30.80 -4.99 2.92
CA ALA A 74 -30.47 -4.56 4.28
C ALA A 74 -29.42 -3.42 4.32
N VAL A 75 -29.05 -2.85 3.17
CA VAL A 75 -28.11 -1.73 3.09
C VAL A 75 -28.84 -0.41 3.18
N ASP A 76 -28.70 0.30 4.30
CA ASP A 76 -29.33 1.59 4.59
C ASP A 76 -28.36 2.79 4.53
N ARG A 77 -27.06 2.57 4.80
CA ARG A 77 -26.04 3.63 4.91
C ARG A 77 -25.25 3.87 3.64
N ARG A 78 -25.69 3.33 2.52
CA ARG A 78 -25.07 3.53 1.19
C ARG A 78 -26.16 3.72 0.16
N ALA A 79 -25.89 4.61 -0.79
CA ALA A 79 -26.77 4.89 -1.91
C ALA A 79 -26.14 4.47 -3.24
N ILE A 80 -26.97 4.15 -4.23
CA ILE A 80 -26.53 4.03 -5.61
C ILE A 80 -26.02 5.41 -6.07
N GLY A 81 -24.87 5.45 -6.72
CA GLY A 81 -24.16 6.66 -7.10
C GLY A 81 -23.09 7.11 -6.09
N ASP A 82 -23.03 6.51 -4.88
CA ASP A 82 -21.96 6.82 -3.93
C ASP A 82 -20.59 6.49 -4.52
N ARG A 83 -19.67 7.48 -4.47
CA ARG A 83 -18.26 7.29 -4.80
C ARG A 83 -17.52 6.70 -3.61
N VAL A 84 -16.90 5.56 -3.78
CA VAL A 84 -16.29 4.81 -2.68
C VAL A 84 -14.91 4.27 -3.04
N VAL A 85 -14.04 4.17 -2.03
CA VAL A 85 -12.91 3.24 -2.06
C VAL A 85 -13.31 1.97 -1.32
N VAL A 86 -12.83 0.82 -1.81
CA VAL A 86 -13.09 -0.48 -1.17
C VAL A 86 -11.97 -0.76 -0.17
N TYR A 87 -12.33 -0.97 1.07
CA TYR A 87 -11.39 -1.38 2.11
C TYR A 87 -10.83 -2.77 1.80
N GLN A 88 -9.52 -2.89 1.81
CA GLN A 88 -8.80 -4.08 1.35
C GLN A 88 -8.91 -5.31 2.28
N ARG A 89 -9.83 -5.31 3.24
CA ARG A 89 -9.99 -6.42 4.19
C ARG A 89 -11.43 -6.52 4.68
N ARG A 90 -12.03 -7.69 4.57
CA ARG A 90 -13.29 -7.97 5.27
C ARG A 90 -13.04 -8.02 6.77
N PHE A 91 -14.04 -7.62 7.54
CA PHE A 91 -14.03 -7.66 9.00
C PHE A 91 -15.42 -7.96 9.54
N CYS A 92 -15.50 -8.56 10.74
CA CYS A 92 -16.79 -8.99 11.29
C CYS A 92 -17.62 -7.86 11.94
N GLY A 93 -17.03 -6.73 12.27
CA GLY A 93 -17.70 -5.60 12.92
C GLY A 93 -17.97 -5.77 14.42
N VAL A 94 -17.91 -6.97 14.97
CA VAL A 94 -18.38 -7.30 16.34
C VAL A 94 -17.30 -7.79 17.29
N CYS A 95 -16.12 -8.20 16.80
CA CYS A 95 -15.03 -8.62 17.70
C CYS A 95 -14.38 -7.41 18.39
N ARG A 96 -13.65 -7.67 19.47
CA ARG A 96 -12.95 -6.62 20.22
C ARG A 96 -12.13 -5.69 19.33
N SER A 97 -11.37 -6.24 18.38
CA SER A 97 -10.57 -5.42 17.47
C SER A 97 -11.44 -4.48 16.63
N CYS A 98 -12.55 -4.97 16.06
CA CYS A 98 -13.47 -4.15 15.28
C CYS A 98 -14.13 -3.05 16.13
N LEU A 99 -14.56 -3.38 17.34
CA LEU A 99 -15.24 -2.43 18.24
C LEU A 99 -14.34 -1.28 18.70
N ILE A 100 -13.02 -1.49 18.78
CA ILE A 100 -12.06 -0.43 19.11
C ILE A 100 -11.46 0.25 17.86
N GLY A 101 -12.07 0.08 16.68
CA GLY A 101 -11.62 0.71 15.44
C GLY A 101 -10.41 0.04 14.77
N ARG A 102 -10.01 -1.17 15.20
CA ARG A 102 -8.86 -1.92 14.68
C ARG A 102 -9.32 -3.06 13.78
N GLN A 103 -10.05 -2.72 12.71
CA GLN A 103 -10.54 -3.69 11.72
C GLN A 103 -9.38 -4.43 11.03
N ASP A 104 -8.23 -3.77 10.91
CA ASP A 104 -6.97 -4.33 10.43
C ASP A 104 -6.50 -5.58 11.22
N MET A 105 -6.93 -5.72 12.47
CA MET A 105 -6.62 -6.85 13.36
C MET A 105 -7.77 -7.85 13.54
N CYS A 106 -8.84 -7.75 12.75
CA CYS A 106 -9.94 -8.69 12.83
C CYS A 106 -9.49 -10.10 12.45
N LYS A 107 -9.76 -11.10 13.31
CA LYS A 107 -9.37 -12.50 13.04
C LYS A 107 -10.30 -13.22 12.05
N ALA A 108 -11.56 -12.77 11.96
CA ALA A 108 -12.52 -13.28 10.97
C ALA A 108 -12.39 -12.44 9.67
N PHE A 109 -11.21 -12.48 9.04
CA PHE A 109 -10.98 -11.69 7.85
C PHE A 109 -10.93 -12.53 6.58
N SER A 110 -11.29 -11.91 5.48
CA SER A 110 -10.90 -12.30 4.13
C SER A 110 -10.51 -11.03 3.37
N ALA A 111 -9.73 -11.17 2.33
CA ALA A 111 -9.25 -10.02 1.56
C ALA A 111 -9.59 -10.17 0.08
N PRO A 112 -10.02 -9.08 -0.61
CA PRO A 112 -10.12 -9.08 -2.06
C PRO A 112 -8.82 -9.53 -2.70
N ALA A 113 -8.92 -10.28 -3.78
CA ALA A 113 -7.81 -10.87 -4.51
C ALA A 113 -7.01 -11.96 -3.75
N ILE A 114 -7.40 -12.35 -2.53
CA ILE A 114 -6.79 -13.48 -1.80
C ILE A 114 -7.85 -14.55 -1.54
N ASP A 115 -8.92 -14.19 -0.85
CA ASP A 115 -10.00 -15.10 -0.45
C ASP A 115 -11.29 -14.84 -1.24
N THR A 116 -11.41 -13.68 -1.87
CA THR A 116 -12.56 -13.23 -2.67
C THR A 116 -12.07 -12.55 -3.94
N GLU A 117 -12.98 -12.32 -4.89
CA GLU A 117 -12.67 -11.62 -6.12
C GLU A 117 -12.13 -10.20 -5.85
N GLY A 118 -11.17 -9.79 -6.68
CA GLY A 118 -10.51 -8.49 -6.61
C GLY A 118 -11.05 -7.46 -7.60
N GLY A 119 -10.34 -6.35 -7.73
CA GLY A 119 -10.75 -5.17 -8.49
C GLY A 119 -10.31 -5.14 -9.96
N TYR A 120 -9.65 -6.16 -10.47
CA TYR A 120 -9.37 -6.23 -11.91
C TYR A 120 -10.58 -6.77 -12.67
N ALA A 121 -11.73 -6.16 -12.44
CA ALA A 121 -13.02 -6.49 -13.00
C ALA A 121 -13.88 -5.23 -13.20
N GLU A 122 -14.91 -5.29 -14.06
CA GLU A 122 -15.87 -4.20 -14.23
C GLU A 122 -16.69 -3.95 -12.95
N LEU A 123 -17.06 -5.01 -12.24
CA LEU A 123 -17.89 -4.96 -11.04
C LEU A 123 -17.32 -5.86 -9.95
N ILE A 124 -17.47 -5.43 -8.69
CA ILE A 124 -17.15 -6.24 -7.52
C ILE A 124 -18.28 -6.14 -6.49
N ALA A 125 -18.67 -7.27 -5.90
CA ALA A 125 -19.61 -7.29 -4.76
C ALA A 125 -18.82 -7.35 -3.45
N VAL A 126 -19.11 -6.42 -2.54
CA VAL A 126 -18.44 -6.33 -1.24
C VAL A 126 -19.44 -5.99 -0.14
N PRO A 127 -19.23 -6.40 1.12
CA PRO A 127 -20.02 -5.92 2.26
C PRO A 127 -20.03 -4.40 2.32
N ALA A 128 -21.21 -3.80 2.48
CA ALA A 128 -21.39 -2.34 2.53
C ALA A 128 -20.43 -1.65 3.53
N PRO A 129 -20.12 -2.20 4.73
CA PRO A 129 -19.16 -1.60 5.65
C PRO A 129 -17.71 -1.52 5.11
N MET A 130 -17.35 -2.30 4.09
CA MET A 130 -16.04 -2.20 3.42
C MET A 130 -15.93 -0.99 2.49
N THR A 131 -17.01 -0.30 2.19
CA THR A 131 -16.98 0.88 1.32
C THR A 131 -16.79 2.14 2.14
N ILE A 132 -15.84 2.99 1.74
CA ILE A 132 -15.53 4.25 2.40
C ILE A 132 -15.82 5.37 1.39
N PRO A 133 -16.86 6.18 1.62
CA PRO A 133 -17.20 7.29 0.73
C PRO A 133 -16.10 8.35 0.70
N PHE A 134 -15.93 9.01 -0.44
CA PHE A 134 -15.01 10.13 -0.62
C PHE A 134 -15.62 11.25 -1.49
N GLN A 135 -15.04 12.44 -1.39
CA GLN A 135 -15.53 13.65 -2.04
C GLN A 135 -15.26 13.66 -3.54
N SER A 136 -16.12 14.33 -4.30
CA SER A 136 -16.05 14.43 -5.76
C SER A 136 -14.78 15.11 -6.31
N GLY A 137 -14.07 15.88 -5.49
CA GLY A 137 -12.80 16.55 -5.88
C GLY A 137 -11.59 15.63 -6.03
N ILE A 138 -11.67 14.37 -5.60
CA ILE A 138 -10.60 13.37 -5.80
C ILE A 138 -10.92 12.58 -7.07
N ASP A 139 -9.98 12.46 -8.01
CA ASP A 139 -10.15 11.60 -9.18
C ASP A 139 -10.07 10.11 -8.83
N TRP A 140 -10.52 9.25 -9.76
CA TRP A 140 -10.60 7.81 -9.50
C TRP A 140 -9.23 7.17 -9.29
N PRO A 141 -8.20 7.47 -10.11
CA PRO A 141 -6.85 6.95 -9.89
C PRO A 141 -6.27 7.33 -8.54
N ALA A 142 -6.42 8.58 -8.12
CA ALA A 142 -5.96 9.05 -6.81
C ALA A 142 -6.71 8.37 -5.66
N ALA A 143 -8.03 8.22 -5.76
CA ALA A 143 -8.86 7.58 -4.75
C ALA A 143 -8.48 6.09 -4.57
N ALA A 144 -8.18 5.36 -5.64
CA ALA A 144 -7.79 3.96 -5.57
C ALA A 144 -6.54 3.75 -4.69
N LEU A 145 -5.63 4.73 -4.66
CA LEU A 145 -4.40 4.66 -3.88
C LEU A 145 -4.57 5.02 -2.39
N ALA A 146 -5.74 5.50 -1.98
CA ALA A 146 -5.95 5.94 -0.59
C ALA A 146 -5.83 4.79 0.42
N CYS A 147 -6.35 3.60 0.08
CA CYS A 147 -6.48 2.50 1.03
C CYS A 147 -5.14 1.78 1.27
N CYS A 148 -4.48 1.31 0.21
CA CYS A 148 -3.24 0.54 0.35
C CYS A 148 -2.00 1.45 0.49
N PRO A 149 -1.50 2.15 -0.54
CA PRO A 149 -0.21 2.80 -0.40
C PRO A 149 -0.22 3.98 0.57
N ILE A 150 -1.29 4.78 0.62
CA ILE A 150 -1.28 6.01 1.42
C ILE A 150 -1.65 5.75 2.87
N ALA A 151 -2.78 5.09 3.15
CA ALA A 151 -3.19 4.82 4.53
C ALA A 151 -2.24 3.87 5.26
N THR A 152 -1.72 2.84 4.59
CA THR A 152 -0.71 1.94 5.18
C THR A 152 0.57 2.68 5.53
N SER A 153 1.01 3.62 4.67
CA SER A 153 2.16 4.47 4.93
C SER A 153 1.92 5.44 6.09
N LEU A 154 0.75 6.08 6.13
CA LEU A 154 0.35 6.96 7.23
C LEU A 154 0.36 6.21 8.57
N ARG A 155 -0.23 5.01 8.60
CA ARG A 155 -0.21 4.14 9.77
C ARG A 155 1.21 3.81 10.21
N ALA A 156 2.06 3.38 9.28
CA ALA A 156 3.43 2.99 9.59
C ALA A 156 4.23 4.15 10.23
N ILE A 157 4.05 5.36 9.72
CA ILE A 157 4.79 6.55 10.19
C ILE A 157 4.20 7.07 11.49
N ARG A 158 2.88 7.35 11.51
CA ARG A 158 2.21 8.02 12.63
C ARG A 158 1.90 7.08 13.79
N SER A 159 1.19 5.98 13.51
CA SER A 159 0.60 5.15 14.57
C SER A 159 1.55 4.08 15.09
N VAL A 160 2.35 3.47 14.22
CA VAL A 160 3.29 2.39 14.57
C VAL A 160 4.68 2.97 14.88
N GLY A 161 5.21 3.79 13.96
CA GLY A 161 6.50 4.46 14.12
C GLY A 161 6.51 5.54 15.19
N GLN A 162 5.33 6.13 15.46
CA GLN A 162 5.15 7.23 16.44
C GLN A 162 6.03 8.44 16.13
N MET A 163 6.22 8.73 14.84
CA MET A 163 6.99 9.86 14.37
C MET A 163 6.51 11.16 15.02
N GLN A 164 7.46 11.98 15.45
CA GLN A 164 7.22 13.33 15.98
C GLN A 164 7.67 14.40 14.97
N PRO A 165 7.09 15.61 14.99
CA PRO A 165 7.63 16.74 14.23
C PRO A 165 9.12 16.97 14.58
N GLY A 166 9.94 17.16 13.54
CA GLY A 166 11.40 17.29 13.69
C GLY A 166 12.18 15.97 13.56
N ASP A 167 11.51 14.81 13.57
CA ASP A 167 12.18 13.52 13.40
C ASP A 167 12.78 13.37 12.01
N THR A 168 13.93 12.70 11.93
CA THR A 168 14.56 12.26 10.69
C THR A 168 14.11 10.83 10.39
N VAL A 169 13.54 10.62 9.20
CA VAL A 169 12.95 9.34 8.80
C VAL A 169 13.64 8.79 7.55
N ALA A 170 14.30 7.65 7.66
CA ALA A 170 14.85 6.95 6.50
C ALA A 170 13.78 6.03 5.89
N ILE A 171 13.70 6.01 4.55
CA ILE A 171 12.68 5.28 3.79
C ILE A 171 13.38 4.42 2.75
N THR A 172 13.34 3.08 2.90
CA THR A 172 13.90 2.15 1.92
C THR A 172 12.92 1.94 0.77
N GLY A 173 13.43 1.66 -0.45
CA GLY A 173 12.57 1.52 -1.63
C GLY A 173 11.75 2.79 -1.91
N ALA A 174 12.37 3.96 -1.70
CA ALA A 174 11.71 5.26 -1.66
C ALA A 174 10.99 5.65 -2.96
N SER A 175 11.38 5.14 -4.11
CA SER A 175 10.73 5.39 -5.41
C SER A 175 9.55 4.46 -5.70
N GLY A 176 9.32 3.44 -4.86
CA GLY A 176 8.20 2.52 -5.02
C GLY A 176 6.86 3.10 -4.58
N GLY A 177 5.78 2.34 -4.82
CA GLY A 177 4.41 2.78 -4.57
C GLY A 177 4.08 3.19 -3.13
N LEU A 178 4.82 2.70 -2.10
CA LEU A 178 4.71 3.18 -0.73
C LEU A 178 5.63 4.39 -0.50
N GLY A 179 6.91 4.26 -0.88
CA GLY A 179 7.96 5.22 -0.54
C GLY A 179 7.70 6.65 -1.01
N VAL A 180 7.18 6.82 -2.22
CA VAL A 180 6.83 8.14 -2.76
C VAL A 180 5.76 8.87 -1.94
N HIS A 181 4.83 8.14 -1.35
CA HIS A 181 3.81 8.71 -0.46
C HIS A 181 4.36 8.91 0.95
N GLN A 182 5.25 8.03 1.41
CA GLN A 182 5.91 8.17 2.71
C GLN A 182 6.75 9.44 2.81
N ILE A 183 7.46 9.81 1.74
CA ILE A 183 8.21 11.09 1.68
C ILE A 183 7.27 12.27 1.93
N GLN A 184 6.13 12.31 1.24
CA GLN A 184 5.15 13.38 1.39
C GLN A 184 4.50 13.37 2.77
N ILE A 185 4.15 12.19 3.31
CA ILE A 185 3.56 12.05 4.65
C ILE A 185 4.53 12.54 5.73
N VAL A 186 5.80 12.12 5.68
CA VAL A 186 6.82 12.57 6.64
C VAL A 186 6.92 14.09 6.64
N ARG A 187 6.96 14.72 5.47
CA ARG A 187 6.98 16.18 5.35
C ARG A 187 5.72 16.84 5.89
N ALA A 188 4.55 16.33 5.52
CA ALA A 188 3.27 16.85 5.98
C ALA A 188 3.12 16.79 7.51
N LEU A 189 3.78 15.83 8.15
CA LEU A 189 3.84 15.67 9.60
C LEU A 189 5.01 16.42 10.25
N GLY A 190 5.78 17.22 9.48
CA GLY A 190 6.87 18.05 10.01
C GLY A 190 8.20 17.33 10.22
N GLY A 191 8.42 16.17 9.58
CA GLY A 191 9.68 15.42 9.66
C GLY A 191 10.60 15.65 8.46
N TYR A 192 11.79 15.05 8.51
CA TYR A 192 12.86 15.14 7.51
C TYR A 192 13.05 13.78 6.82
N PRO A 193 12.51 13.53 5.60
CA PRO A 193 12.65 12.26 4.91
C PRO A 193 14.02 12.11 4.24
N ILE A 194 14.74 11.01 4.55
CA ILE A 194 15.91 10.52 3.83
C ILE A 194 15.43 9.37 2.92
N ALA A 195 15.45 9.60 1.62
CA ALA A 195 15.03 8.61 0.63
C ALA A 195 16.19 7.68 0.27
N ILE A 196 16.00 6.36 0.37
CA ILE A 196 16.99 5.35 0.02
C ILE A 196 16.53 4.64 -1.26
N THR A 197 17.34 4.69 -2.32
CA THR A 197 17.08 4.06 -3.62
C THR A 197 18.30 3.31 -4.12
N SER A 198 18.08 2.21 -4.87
CA SER A 198 19.15 1.52 -5.59
C SER A 198 19.43 2.09 -6.97
N SER A 199 18.59 3.02 -7.47
CA SER A 199 18.63 3.54 -8.84
C SER A 199 19.07 5.01 -8.85
N PRO A 200 20.26 5.33 -9.37
CA PRO A 200 20.77 6.70 -9.42
C PRO A 200 19.89 7.66 -10.21
N ASP A 201 19.29 7.19 -11.29
CA ASP A 201 18.37 7.93 -12.17
C ASP A 201 17.11 8.45 -11.46
N LYS A 202 16.72 7.82 -10.35
CA LYS A 202 15.56 8.20 -9.54
C LYS A 202 15.85 9.28 -8.49
N ALA A 203 17.11 9.63 -8.26
CA ALA A 203 17.51 10.54 -7.19
C ALA A 203 16.94 11.96 -7.38
N ALA A 204 16.98 12.49 -8.60
CA ALA A 204 16.44 13.82 -8.90
C ALA A 204 14.92 13.88 -8.67
N PHE A 205 14.19 12.85 -9.07
CA PHE A 205 12.75 12.71 -8.84
C PHE A 205 12.42 12.69 -7.34
N LEU A 206 13.17 11.94 -6.54
CA LEU A 206 12.94 11.84 -5.08
C LEU A 206 13.19 13.17 -4.36
N ARG A 207 14.21 13.94 -4.79
CA ARG A 207 14.44 15.31 -4.29
C ARG A 207 13.28 16.25 -4.67
N ALA A 208 12.83 16.20 -5.92
CA ALA A 208 11.70 17.01 -6.36
C ALA A 208 10.40 16.65 -5.62
N LEU A 209 10.22 15.40 -5.21
CA LEU A 209 9.09 14.95 -4.40
C LEU A 209 9.17 15.45 -2.95
N GLY A 210 10.35 15.90 -2.54
CA GLY A 210 10.56 16.50 -1.24
C GLY A 210 11.39 15.69 -0.26
N ALA A 211 12.16 14.71 -0.71
CA ALA A 211 13.19 14.12 0.14
C ALA A 211 14.20 15.19 0.56
N ALA A 212 14.47 15.28 1.86
CA ALA A 212 15.48 16.19 2.39
C ALA A 212 16.88 15.76 1.93
N GLU A 213 17.10 14.43 1.92
CA GLU A 213 18.32 13.81 1.40
C GLU A 213 17.98 12.56 0.59
N VAL A 214 18.86 12.18 -0.33
CA VAL A 214 18.72 10.96 -1.12
C VAL A 214 20.01 10.17 -1.07
N VAL A 215 19.92 8.97 -0.55
CA VAL A 215 21.01 7.97 -0.51
C VAL A 215 20.83 7.00 -1.68
N VAL A 216 21.81 6.94 -2.57
CA VAL A 216 21.84 6.00 -3.68
C VAL A 216 22.73 4.81 -3.31
N SER A 217 22.12 3.66 -3.08
CA SER A 217 22.80 2.45 -2.63
C SER A 217 22.38 1.25 -3.50
N PRO A 218 23.07 0.99 -4.62
CA PRO A 218 22.73 -0.12 -5.53
C PRO A 218 22.78 -1.50 -4.88
N ASP A 219 23.69 -1.67 -3.93
CA ASP A 219 23.90 -2.90 -3.14
C ASP A 219 23.09 -2.95 -1.83
N LEU A 220 22.29 -1.90 -1.55
CA LEU A 220 21.49 -1.74 -0.34
C LEU A 220 22.29 -1.69 0.97
N THR A 221 23.56 -1.26 0.92
CA THR A 221 24.44 -1.10 2.10
C THR A 221 24.51 0.36 2.58
N PHE A 222 23.41 0.95 2.91
CA PHE A 222 23.23 2.39 3.14
C PHE A 222 23.48 2.87 4.58
N ALA A 223 23.62 1.96 5.56
CA ALA A 223 23.60 2.36 6.97
C ALA A 223 24.70 3.35 7.33
N SER A 224 25.92 3.18 6.79
CA SER A 224 27.05 4.07 7.07
C SER A 224 26.87 5.47 6.48
N GLU A 225 26.26 5.57 5.28
CA GLU A 225 25.98 6.85 4.65
C GLU A 225 24.90 7.62 5.41
N VAL A 226 23.79 6.95 5.76
CA VAL A 226 22.72 7.54 6.59
C VAL A 226 23.27 8.01 7.96
N TRP A 227 24.15 7.20 8.55
CA TRP A 227 24.83 7.55 9.80
C TRP A 227 25.66 8.83 9.68
N ASN A 228 26.42 8.97 8.60
CA ASN A 228 27.25 10.15 8.34
C ASN A 228 26.40 11.40 8.05
N LEU A 229 25.34 11.28 7.25
CA LEU A 229 24.41 12.37 6.92
C LEU A 229 23.75 12.95 8.18
N THR A 230 23.56 12.13 9.20
CA THR A 230 22.95 12.55 10.48
C THR A 230 23.98 12.99 11.54
N GLY A 231 25.22 13.29 11.13
CA GLY A 231 26.29 13.66 12.07
C GLY A 231 26.61 12.55 13.08
N LYS A 232 26.54 11.30 12.68
CA LYS A 232 26.72 10.09 13.51
C LYS A 232 25.69 9.90 14.63
N ARG A 233 24.55 10.58 14.55
CA ARG A 233 23.43 10.40 15.48
C ARG A 233 22.56 9.20 15.10
N GLY A 234 22.36 8.97 13.83
CA GLY A 234 21.36 8.05 13.28
C GLY A 234 19.99 8.71 13.11
N VAL A 235 19.05 8.00 12.47
CA VAL A 235 17.67 8.45 12.23
C VAL A 235 16.74 8.04 13.36
N ASP A 236 15.69 8.80 13.59
CA ASP A 236 14.69 8.53 14.63
C ASP A 236 13.78 7.37 14.26
N LEU A 237 13.47 7.24 12.94
CA LEU A 237 12.60 6.21 12.40
C LEU A 237 13.14 5.69 11.07
N VAL A 238 13.05 4.39 10.84
CA VAL A 238 13.21 3.78 9.53
C VAL A 238 11.89 3.14 9.11
N ILE A 239 11.43 3.42 7.90
CA ILE A 239 10.35 2.70 7.24
C ILE A 239 10.97 1.73 6.25
N ASP A 240 10.97 0.44 6.59
CA ASP A 240 11.57 -0.60 5.77
C ASP A 240 10.50 -1.27 4.87
N ASN A 241 10.51 -0.88 3.59
CA ASN A 241 9.57 -1.37 2.59
C ASN A 241 10.06 -2.65 1.89
N LEU A 242 11.28 -3.10 2.14
CA LEU A 242 11.91 -4.17 1.37
C LEU A 242 12.05 -5.49 2.16
N GLY A 243 12.28 -5.41 3.47
CA GLY A 243 12.50 -6.55 4.35
C GLY A 243 13.95 -7.03 4.35
N GLN A 244 14.53 -7.31 3.19
CA GLN A 244 15.94 -7.69 3.04
C GLN A 244 16.91 -6.61 3.56
N THR A 245 16.46 -5.37 3.70
CA THR A 245 17.23 -4.24 4.21
C THR A 245 17.21 -4.12 5.74
N LEU A 246 16.48 -4.97 6.45
CA LEU A 246 16.23 -4.84 7.88
C LEU A 246 17.51 -4.73 8.73
N ALA A 247 18.55 -5.48 8.39
CA ALA A 247 19.84 -5.40 9.09
C ALA A 247 20.50 -4.01 8.94
N GLN A 248 20.42 -3.41 7.75
CA GLN A 248 20.93 -2.05 7.51
C GLN A 248 20.04 -1.01 8.21
N SER A 249 18.73 -1.20 8.16
CA SER A 249 17.75 -0.34 8.81
C SER A 249 18.00 -0.24 10.32
N VAL A 250 18.22 -1.37 11.00
CA VAL A 250 18.54 -1.38 12.44
C VAL A 250 19.87 -0.68 12.73
N ARG A 251 20.86 -0.78 11.86
CA ARG A 251 22.20 -0.16 12.08
C ARG A 251 22.18 1.36 12.02
N CYS A 252 21.28 1.96 11.25
CA CYS A 252 21.24 3.42 11.09
C CYS A 252 20.28 4.15 12.05
N VAL A 253 19.56 3.42 12.91
CA VAL A 253 18.62 4.01 13.89
C VAL A 253 19.37 4.58 15.10
N THR A 254 18.95 5.74 15.58
CA THR A 254 19.45 6.37 16.82
C THR A 254 19.03 5.60 18.07
N THR A 255 19.62 5.95 19.22
CA THR A 255 19.19 5.37 20.51
C THR A 255 17.75 5.77 20.83
N GLY A 256 16.91 4.79 21.16
CA GLY A 256 15.47 4.96 21.41
C GLY A 256 14.60 5.01 20.15
N GLY A 257 15.19 5.01 18.96
CA GLY A 257 14.46 5.05 17.70
C GLY A 257 13.78 3.75 17.32
N ALA A 258 13.18 3.73 16.13
CA ALA A 258 12.36 2.61 15.68
C ALA A 258 12.63 2.21 14.21
N VAL A 259 12.40 0.93 13.91
CA VAL A 259 12.28 0.40 12.55
C VAL A 259 10.88 -0.17 12.39
N VAL A 260 10.14 0.31 11.39
CA VAL A 260 8.83 -0.23 11.01
C VAL A 260 8.98 -0.98 9.69
N VAL A 261 8.70 -2.28 9.72
CA VAL A 261 8.79 -3.17 8.57
C VAL A 261 7.44 -3.28 7.88
N LEU A 262 7.39 -2.96 6.59
CA LEU A 262 6.17 -2.99 5.76
C LEU A 262 6.23 -4.03 4.65
N GLY A 263 7.42 -4.40 4.19
CA GLY A 263 7.61 -5.31 3.07
C GLY A 263 8.54 -6.47 3.37
N ASN A 264 8.39 -7.51 2.57
CA ASN A 264 9.30 -8.65 2.48
C ASN A 264 9.28 -9.14 1.03
N LEU A 265 9.91 -8.38 0.14
CA LEU A 265 9.72 -8.53 -1.31
C LEU A 265 10.39 -9.78 -1.87
N ASP A 266 11.54 -10.16 -1.35
CA ASP A 266 12.29 -11.36 -1.77
C ASP A 266 12.03 -12.57 -0.87
N GLN A 267 11.26 -12.38 0.22
CA GLN A 267 10.94 -13.39 1.21
C GLN A 267 12.16 -14.00 1.93
N SER A 268 13.30 -13.31 1.88
CA SER A 268 14.50 -13.73 2.58
C SER A 268 14.39 -13.51 4.10
N ALA A 269 15.15 -14.31 4.85
CA ALA A 269 15.33 -14.08 6.27
C ALA A 269 16.36 -12.95 6.49
N ALA A 270 16.11 -12.11 7.50
CA ALA A 270 17.04 -11.06 7.90
C ALA A 270 17.68 -11.41 9.26
N THR A 271 18.99 -11.25 9.37
CA THR A 271 19.72 -11.44 10.63
C THR A 271 19.90 -10.11 11.34
N ILE A 272 19.46 -10.03 12.58
CA ILE A 272 19.63 -8.87 13.45
C ILE A 272 20.52 -9.26 14.64
N GLN A 273 21.43 -8.38 15.03
CA GLN A 273 22.25 -8.56 16.24
C GLN A 273 21.49 -8.07 17.48
N PRO A 274 21.06 -8.95 18.40
CA PRO A 274 20.29 -8.55 19.59
C PRO A 274 21.00 -7.53 20.47
N GLY A 275 22.35 -7.61 20.57
CA GLY A 275 23.15 -6.65 21.33
C GLY A 275 22.97 -5.20 20.88
N LEU A 276 22.77 -4.97 19.56
CA LEU A 276 22.52 -3.62 19.05
C LEU A 276 21.15 -3.09 19.48
N LEU A 277 20.12 -3.97 19.47
CA LEU A 277 18.78 -3.60 19.95
C LEU A 277 18.82 -3.21 21.43
N ILE A 278 19.54 -3.97 22.24
CA ILE A 278 19.69 -3.72 23.69
C ILE A 278 20.45 -2.40 23.93
N ALA A 279 21.63 -2.26 23.32
CA ALA A 279 22.50 -1.11 23.54
C ALA A 279 21.84 0.22 23.16
N ARG A 280 21.10 0.23 22.05
CA ARG A 280 20.41 1.43 21.55
C ARG A 280 18.91 1.47 21.87
N ARG A 281 18.36 0.47 22.56
CA ARG A 281 16.92 0.40 22.91
C ARG A 281 16.02 0.57 21.68
N ILE A 282 16.39 -0.06 20.55
CA ILE A 282 15.70 0.07 19.27
C ILE A 282 14.42 -0.77 19.31
N ARG A 283 13.31 -0.18 18.85
CA ARG A 283 12.06 -0.89 18.60
C ARG A 283 12.04 -1.40 17.14
N VAL A 284 11.75 -2.67 16.93
CA VAL A 284 11.51 -3.25 15.60
C VAL A 284 10.08 -3.77 15.58
N GLN A 285 9.26 -3.26 14.68
CA GLN A 285 7.85 -3.62 14.64
C GLN A 285 7.35 -3.76 13.20
N GLY A 286 6.54 -4.80 12.94
CA GLY A 286 5.80 -4.93 11.68
C GLY A 286 4.60 -3.99 11.63
N SER A 287 4.31 -3.46 10.45
CA SER A 287 3.08 -2.74 10.15
C SER A 287 2.44 -3.33 8.89
N GLY A 288 1.15 -3.52 8.95
CA GLY A 288 0.36 -3.99 7.81
C GLY A 288 -0.65 -2.94 7.37
N MET A 289 -1.82 -3.41 6.98
CA MET A 289 -2.94 -2.57 6.56
C MET A 289 -3.33 -1.53 7.60
N ALA A 290 -3.90 -0.42 7.15
CA ALA A 290 -4.44 0.62 8.01
C ALA A 290 -5.89 0.30 8.46
N PRO A 291 -6.34 0.72 9.64
CA PRO A 291 -7.76 0.75 9.98
C PRO A 291 -8.52 1.79 9.15
N ILE A 292 -9.85 1.68 9.12
CA ILE A 292 -10.72 2.53 8.29
C ILE A 292 -10.53 4.02 8.57
N ASP A 293 -10.30 4.41 9.82
CA ASP A 293 -10.09 5.83 10.16
C ASP A 293 -8.81 6.41 9.54
N GLU A 294 -7.76 5.61 9.40
CA GLU A 294 -6.56 6.07 8.70
C GLU A 294 -6.76 6.15 7.18
N VAL A 295 -7.66 5.33 6.60
CA VAL A 295 -8.08 5.49 5.22
C VAL A 295 -8.86 6.80 5.01
N ARG A 296 -9.75 7.15 5.94
CA ARG A 296 -10.45 8.44 5.91
C ARG A 296 -9.48 9.62 6.04
N HIS A 297 -8.46 9.51 6.91
CA HIS A 297 -7.41 10.52 7.00
C HIS A 297 -6.60 10.63 5.70
N ALA A 298 -6.24 9.51 5.08
CA ALA A 298 -5.55 9.51 3.78
C ALA A 298 -6.36 10.23 2.70
N LEU A 299 -7.67 9.94 2.61
CA LEU A 299 -8.58 10.64 1.70
C LEU A 299 -8.66 12.15 2.01
N ALA A 300 -8.71 12.53 3.29
CA ALA A 300 -8.71 13.93 3.69
C ALA A 300 -7.39 14.63 3.34
N MET A 301 -6.25 13.97 3.50
CA MET A 301 -4.94 14.51 3.10
C MET A 301 -4.83 14.70 1.58
N ILE A 302 -5.39 13.79 0.78
CA ILE A 302 -5.47 13.93 -0.67
C ILE A 302 -6.39 15.11 -1.03
N ALA A 303 -7.60 15.17 -0.47
CA ALA A 303 -8.57 16.23 -0.75
C ALA A 303 -8.05 17.62 -0.35
N GLY A 304 -7.27 17.70 0.73
CA GLY A 304 -6.64 18.94 1.22
C GLY A 304 -5.32 19.30 0.52
N GLY A 305 -4.88 18.53 -0.47
CA GLY A 305 -3.63 18.79 -1.20
C GLY A 305 -2.34 18.58 -0.39
N LEU A 306 -2.43 17.97 0.80
CA LEU A 306 -1.26 17.64 1.62
C LEU A 306 -0.45 16.47 1.03
N ILE A 307 -1.12 15.59 0.30
CA ILE A 307 -0.52 14.48 -0.44
C ILE A 307 -1.07 14.49 -1.86
N THR A 308 -0.17 14.46 -2.84
CA THR A 308 -0.49 14.20 -4.23
C THR A 308 -0.16 12.76 -4.55
N PRO A 309 -1.15 11.90 -4.87
CA PRO A 309 -0.89 10.52 -5.25
C PRO A 309 0.05 10.44 -6.45
N VAL A 310 1.12 9.66 -6.32
CA VAL A 310 2.15 9.53 -7.36
C VAL A 310 1.81 8.34 -8.25
N ILE A 311 1.34 8.64 -9.45
CA ILE A 311 0.92 7.66 -10.45
C ILE A 311 1.95 7.64 -11.58
N SER A 312 2.60 6.49 -11.77
CA SER A 312 3.62 6.27 -12.79
C SER A 312 3.02 6.11 -14.18
N ALA A 313 1.88 5.45 -14.26
CA ALA A 313 1.12 5.26 -15.49
C ALA A 313 -0.35 4.93 -15.18
N VAL A 314 -1.25 5.32 -16.08
CA VAL A 314 -2.64 4.86 -16.10
C VAL A 314 -2.81 4.01 -17.37
N LEU A 315 -3.24 2.76 -17.22
CA LEU A 315 -3.40 1.80 -18.30
C LEU A 315 -4.83 1.22 -18.30
N PRO A 316 -5.39 0.86 -19.45
CA PRO A 316 -6.68 0.16 -19.49
C PRO A 316 -6.54 -1.26 -18.91
N PHE A 317 -7.64 -1.83 -18.41
CA PHE A 317 -7.61 -3.11 -17.70
C PHE A 317 -7.12 -4.29 -18.55
N ASP A 318 -7.35 -4.27 -19.86
CA ASP A 318 -6.84 -5.30 -20.78
C ASP A 318 -5.30 -5.29 -20.89
N ARG A 319 -4.63 -4.25 -20.40
CA ARG A 319 -3.17 -4.11 -20.30
C ARG A 319 -2.60 -4.37 -18.90
N VAL A 320 -3.32 -5.04 -18.03
CA VAL A 320 -2.84 -5.33 -16.67
C VAL A 320 -1.53 -6.16 -16.67
N SER A 321 -1.33 -7.03 -17.65
CA SER A 321 -0.07 -7.76 -17.80
C SER A 321 1.13 -6.83 -18.02
N ASP A 322 0.96 -5.74 -18.76
CA ASP A 322 2.01 -4.73 -18.95
C ASP A 322 2.28 -3.96 -17.65
N ALA A 323 1.24 -3.63 -16.89
CA ALA A 323 1.39 -3.03 -15.57
C ALA A 323 2.26 -3.91 -14.65
N HIS A 324 1.99 -5.22 -14.61
CA HIS A 324 2.80 -6.16 -13.83
C HIS A 324 4.25 -6.25 -14.35
N ARG A 325 4.48 -6.22 -15.67
CA ARG A 325 5.86 -6.17 -16.25
C ARG A 325 6.63 -4.92 -15.81
N LEU A 326 5.96 -3.76 -15.78
CA LEU A 326 6.59 -2.52 -15.28
C LEU A 326 7.07 -2.67 -13.84
N LEU A 327 6.28 -3.34 -12.97
CA LEU A 327 6.66 -3.60 -11.58
C LEU A 327 7.79 -4.63 -11.48
N ASP A 328 7.70 -5.75 -12.22
CA ASP A 328 8.75 -6.78 -12.26
C ASP A 328 10.11 -6.18 -12.67
N ASN A 329 10.11 -5.27 -13.64
CA ASN A 329 11.31 -4.61 -14.18
C ASN A 329 11.73 -3.37 -13.37
N ARG A 330 11.04 -3.02 -12.27
CA ARG A 330 11.32 -1.82 -11.44
C ARG A 330 11.28 -0.49 -12.24
N GLN A 331 10.49 -0.43 -13.31
CA GLN A 331 10.38 0.70 -14.23
C GLN A 331 9.34 1.75 -13.79
N THR A 332 8.93 1.72 -12.52
CA THR A 332 7.91 2.63 -11.99
C THR A 332 8.50 3.62 -10.99
N ASN A 333 7.94 4.82 -10.97
CA ASN A 333 8.07 5.80 -9.90
C ASN A 333 6.67 6.02 -9.31
N GLY A 334 6.41 5.42 -8.15
CA GLY A 334 5.06 5.40 -7.57
C GLY A 334 4.23 4.20 -8.04
N ARG A 335 2.93 4.41 -8.29
CA ARG A 335 1.97 3.34 -8.58
C ARG A 335 1.54 3.33 -10.05
N VAL A 336 1.29 2.16 -10.58
CA VAL A 336 0.51 2.00 -11.82
C VAL A 336 -0.95 1.82 -11.45
N VAL A 337 -1.85 2.46 -12.20
CA VAL A 337 -3.29 2.39 -11.97
C VAL A 337 -3.97 1.90 -13.24
N MET A 338 -4.90 0.97 -13.08
CA MET A 338 -5.77 0.49 -14.14
C MET A 338 -7.04 1.34 -14.19
N GLN A 339 -7.44 1.82 -15.37
CA GLN A 339 -8.66 2.61 -15.58
C GLN A 339 -9.20 2.42 -16.99
N GLY A 340 -10.49 2.14 -17.11
CA GLY A 340 -11.15 1.91 -18.41
C GLY A 340 -10.94 0.49 -18.95
N TRP A 341 -11.99 -0.01 -19.62
CA TRP A 341 -12.00 -1.30 -20.30
C TRP A 341 -11.98 -1.12 -21.82
#